data_bf594257aa0092bb4accce981b41fe90
#
_entry.id   bf594257aa0092bb4accce981b41fe90
#
_cell.length_a   1.000
_cell.length_b   1.000
_cell.length_c   1.000
_cell.angle_alpha   90.00
_cell.angle_beta   90.00
_cell.angle_gamma   90.00
#
_symmetry.space_group_name_H-M   'P 1'
#
loop_
_entity.id
_entity.type
_entity.pdbx_description
1 polymer ?
#
loop_
_entity_poly.entity_id
_entity_poly.type
_entity_poly.pdbx_seq_one_letter_code
_entity_poly.pdbx_strand_id
1 'polypeptide(L)'
;NTEEAVDGPNGINYWVDNTPGVESSYLVGVASVTIEVNNLIVDSQWTSLGFALLFTVLTLGLVFRDLRFALLTTIPVGFTVGMQWLAMDSLGVPLSLVTVMVGSILVGVGIDFSIHIANRVKEMGGTMDAVKVACASTGMSLFEATTVTAAGLTCAYQIPIEAIHPFVTVIIILLIVAALSALLLLPAIYALLIKSNVGLTGGVETMVKTAGLRRAIARDEADSIDATLLIGSSDDAW
;
A
#
# COMPACT_ATOMS: atom_id res chain seq x y z
N ASN A 1 14.29 -17.05 -27.17
CA ASN A 1 12.99 -16.50 -26.79
C ASN A 1 11.94 -16.94 -27.81
N THR A 2 10.73 -17.31 -27.33
CA THR A 2 9.62 -17.79 -28.19
C THR A 2 9.15 -16.67 -29.14
N GLU A 3 9.15 -15.44 -28.67
CA GLU A 3 8.79 -14.25 -29.41
C GLU A 3 9.79 -13.96 -30.55
N GLU A 4 11.07 -14.09 -30.29
CA GLU A 4 12.13 -13.95 -31.31
C GLU A 4 12.09 -15.06 -32.36
N ALA A 5 11.67 -16.27 -31.98
CA ALA A 5 11.48 -17.37 -32.92
C ALA A 5 10.23 -17.19 -33.83
N VAL A 6 9.25 -16.42 -33.40
CA VAL A 6 8.00 -16.15 -34.14
C VAL A 6 8.12 -14.85 -34.94
N ASP A 7 8.47 -13.75 -34.30
CA ASP A 7 8.46 -12.38 -34.87
C ASP A 7 9.85 -11.80 -35.14
N GLY A 8 10.91 -12.54 -34.83
CA GLY A 8 12.29 -12.10 -35.10
C GLY A 8 12.65 -12.00 -36.58
N PRO A 9 13.81 -11.38 -36.93
CA PRO A 9 14.21 -11.15 -38.31
C PRO A 9 14.42 -12.42 -39.14
N ASN A 10 14.49 -13.58 -38.52
CA ASN A 10 14.46 -14.92 -39.11
C ASN A 10 13.36 -15.79 -38.50
N GLY A 11 12.33 -15.16 -37.92
CA GLY A 11 11.20 -15.83 -37.31
C GLY A 11 10.24 -16.47 -38.34
N ILE A 12 9.34 -17.28 -37.84
CA ILE A 12 8.37 -18.02 -38.68
C ILE A 12 7.52 -17.02 -39.50
N ASN A 13 7.09 -15.91 -38.92
CA ASN A 13 6.29 -14.90 -39.61
C ASN A 13 7.05 -14.24 -40.76
N TYR A 14 8.36 -13.97 -40.62
CA TYR A 14 9.19 -13.46 -41.70
C TYR A 14 9.23 -14.42 -42.91
N TRP A 15 9.38 -15.73 -42.69
CA TRP A 15 9.38 -16.73 -43.76
C TRP A 15 8.04 -16.89 -44.42
N VAL A 16 6.97 -16.77 -43.67
CA VAL A 16 5.60 -16.87 -44.18
C VAL A 16 5.27 -15.67 -45.06
N ASP A 17 5.57 -14.44 -44.64
CA ASP A 17 5.31 -13.21 -45.41
C ASP A 17 6.14 -13.14 -46.69
N ASN A 18 7.32 -13.76 -46.72
CA ASN A 18 8.20 -13.80 -47.88
C ASN A 18 8.02 -15.03 -48.79
N THR A 19 7.05 -15.91 -48.53
CA THR A 19 6.78 -17.08 -49.35
C THR A 19 5.73 -16.76 -50.42
N PRO A 20 6.06 -16.85 -51.73
CA PRO A 20 5.11 -16.55 -52.78
C PRO A 20 3.92 -17.53 -52.75
N GLY A 21 2.69 -16.99 -52.80
CA GLY A 21 1.46 -17.79 -52.84
C GLY A 21 0.79 -18.02 -51.50
N VAL A 22 1.29 -17.43 -50.41
CA VAL A 22 0.63 -17.39 -49.09
C VAL A 22 -0.04 -16.01 -48.92
N GLU A 23 -1.37 -15.96 -48.96
CA GLU A 23 -2.13 -14.72 -48.79
C GLU A 23 -2.33 -14.34 -47.31
N SER A 24 -2.40 -15.33 -46.43
CA SER A 24 -2.46 -15.16 -44.99
C SER A 24 -2.05 -16.45 -44.28
N SER A 25 -1.33 -16.31 -43.20
CA SER A 25 -1.03 -17.43 -42.32
C SER A 25 -1.35 -17.10 -40.88
N TYR A 26 -1.91 -18.09 -40.22
CA TYR A 26 -2.10 -18.00 -38.75
C TYR A 26 -1.22 -19.04 -38.10
N LEU A 27 -0.36 -18.58 -37.20
CA LEU A 27 0.38 -19.51 -36.33
C LEU A 27 -0.62 -20.20 -35.41
N VAL A 28 -0.86 -21.47 -35.63
CA VAL A 28 -1.75 -22.27 -34.77
C VAL A 28 -0.90 -23.16 -33.88
N GLY A 29 -0.98 -22.97 -32.59
CA GLY A 29 -0.28 -23.81 -31.62
C GLY A 29 -0.22 -23.22 -30.24
N VAL A 30 0.23 -24.01 -29.28
CA VAL A 30 0.37 -23.55 -27.85
C VAL A 30 1.28 -22.34 -27.74
N ALA A 31 2.31 -22.22 -28.58
CA ALA A 31 3.25 -21.11 -28.55
C ALA A 31 2.61 -19.77 -28.91
N SER A 32 1.80 -19.69 -29.96
CA SER A 32 1.12 -18.45 -30.35
C SER A 32 0.07 -18.02 -29.34
N VAL A 33 -0.68 -18.97 -28.81
CA VAL A 33 -1.64 -18.71 -27.73
C VAL A 33 -0.93 -18.18 -26.47
N THR A 34 0.23 -18.74 -26.15
CA THR A 34 1.01 -18.31 -24.98
C THR A 34 1.51 -16.87 -25.14
N ILE A 35 1.97 -16.47 -26.32
CA ILE A 35 2.42 -15.10 -26.60
C ILE A 35 1.25 -14.13 -26.50
N GLU A 36 0.13 -14.43 -27.14
CA GLU A 36 -1.07 -13.58 -27.12
C GLU A 36 -1.60 -13.41 -25.69
N VAL A 37 -1.70 -14.52 -24.94
CA VAL A 37 -2.09 -14.48 -23.52
C VAL A 37 -1.11 -13.65 -22.69
N ASN A 38 0.20 -13.77 -22.92
CA ASN A 38 1.19 -12.99 -22.18
C ASN A 38 1.05 -11.48 -22.43
N ASN A 39 0.83 -11.07 -23.67
CA ASN A 39 0.61 -9.66 -24.02
C ASN A 39 -0.68 -9.11 -23.39
N LEU A 40 -1.77 -9.87 -23.44
CA LEU A 40 -3.04 -9.51 -22.79
C LEU A 40 -2.90 -9.39 -21.27
N ILE A 41 -2.07 -10.24 -20.65
CA ILE A 41 -1.79 -10.20 -19.21
C ILE A 41 -1.06 -8.91 -18.83
N VAL A 42 -0.02 -8.54 -19.59
CA VAL A 42 0.75 -7.30 -19.31
C VAL A 42 -0.13 -6.06 -19.41
N ASP A 43 -0.96 -5.96 -20.45
CA ASP A 43 -1.89 -4.83 -20.63
C ASP A 43 -2.95 -4.79 -19.53
N SER A 44 -3.48 -5.95 -19.13
CA SER A 44 -4.47 -6.07 -18.05
C SER A 44 -3.89 -5.69 -16.69
N GLN A 45 -2.59 -5.92 -16.47
CA GLN A 45 -1.94 -5.62 -15.20
C GLN A 45 -2.00 -4.13 -14.86
N TRP A 46 -1.66 -3.25 -15.80
CA TRP A 46 -1.70 -1.80 -15.57
C TRP A 46 -3.10 -1.30 -15.23
N THR A 47 -4.08 -1.82 -15.95
CA THR A 47 -5.49 -1.50 -15.71
C THR A 47 -5.94 -1.99 -14.33
N SER A 48 -5.62 -3.23 -13.99
CA SER A 48 -5.96 -3.83 -12.69
C SER A 48 -5.30 -3.11 -11.51
N LEU A 49 -4.00 -2.78 -11.62
CA LEU A 49 -3.29 -2.01 -10.60
C LEU A 49 -3.85 -0.59 -10.44
N GLY A 50 -4.19 0.07 -11.54
CA GLY A 50 -4.82 1.39 -11.53
C GLY A 50 -6.16 1.37 -10.77
N PHE A 51 -7.01 0.39 -11.06
CA PHE A 51 -8.28 0.21 -10.33
C PHE A 51 -8.06 -0.15 -8.86
N ALA A 52 -7.12 -1.02 -8.55
CA ALA A 52 -6.80 -1.39 -7.17
C ALA A 52 -6.36 -0.17 -6.35
N LEU A 53 -5.46 0.66 -6.88
CA LEU A 53 -5.02 1.90 -6.24
C LEU A 53 -6.16 2.92 -6.13
N LEU A 54 -6.99 3.07 -7.16
CA LEU A 54 -8.15 3.96 -7.13
C LEU A 54 -9.14 3.58 -6.03
N PHE A 55 -9.54 2.30 -5.98
CA PHE A 55 -10.43 1.81 -4.93
C PHE A 55 -9.82 1.93 -3.54
N THR A 56 -8.53 1.71 -3.41
CA THR A 56 -7.80 1.91 -2.15
C THR A 56 -7.88 3.37 -1.69
N VAL A 57 -7.61 4.34 -2.56
CA VAL A 57 -7.72 5.77 -2.23
C VAL A 57 -9.15 6.16 -1.89
N LEU A 58 -10.15 5.65 -2.63
CA LEU A 58 -11.56 5.91 -2.34
C LEU A 58 -11.97 5.37 -0.96
N THR A 59 -11.60 4.12 -0.66
CA THR A 59 -11.90 3.49 0.63
C THR A 59 -11.25 4.24 1.77
N LEU A 60 -9.96 4.58 1.64
CA LEU A 60 -9.23 5.37 2.63
C LEU A 60 -9.81 6.78 2.79
N GLY A 61 -10.18 7.43 1.69
CA GLY A 61 -10.82 8.73 1.69
C GLY A 61 -12.14 8.71 2.46
N LEU A 62 -12.93 7.64 2.30
CA LEU A 62 -14.17 7.43 3.04
C LEU A 62 -13.92 7.19 4.53
N VAL A 63 -12.96 6.31 4.87
CA VAL A 63 -12.62 5.94 6.25
C VAL A 63 -12.01 7.14 7.00
N PHE A 64 -11.07 7.81 6.41
CA PHE A 64 -10.41 8.95 7.03
C PHE A 64 -11.20 10.26 6.89
N ARG A 65 -12.20 10.32 5.99
CA ARG A 65 -12.95 11.53 5.63
C ARG A 65 -12.05 12.69 5.19
N ASP A 66 -10.90 12.36 4.64
CA ASP A 66 -9.90 13.31 4.16
C ASP A 66 -9.13 12.69 2.99
N LEU A 67 -9.39 13.20 1.78
CA LEU A 67 -8.78 12.67 0.56
C LEU A 67 -7.27 12.94 0.50
N ARG A 68 -6.81 14.05 1.07
CA ARG A 68 -5.37 14.38 1.10
C ARG A 68 -4.61 13.38 1.95
N PHE A 69 -5.15 13.08 3.12
CA PHE A 69 -4.57 12.10 4.03
C PHE A 69 -4.57 10.69 3.42
N ALA A 70 -5.66 10.31 2.73
CA ALA A 70 -5.76 9.05 2.00
C ALA A 70 -4.71 8.92 0.90
N LEU A 71 -4.53 9.95 0.07
CA LEU A 71 -3.52 9.98 -0.99
C LEU A 71 -2.10 9.82 -0.42
N LEU A 72 -1.78 10.55 0.64
CA LEU A 72 -0.47 10.46 1.29
C LEU A 72 -0.19 9.07 1.86
N THR A 73 -1.20 8.46 2.47
CA THR A 73 -1.12 7.10 3.03
C THR A 73 -0.93 6.03 1.94
N THR A 74 -1.36 6.31 0.70
CA THR A 74 -1.22 5.38 -0.44
C THR A 74 0.16 5.45 -1.11
N ILE A 75 0.94 6.52 -0.91
CA ILE A 75 2.26 6.69 -1.56
C ILE A 75 3.21 5.50 -1.32
N PRO A 76 3.40 4.98 -0.09
CA PRO A 76 4.27 3.82 0.14
C PRO A 76 3.85 2.58 -0.63
N VAL A 77 2.53 2.38 -0.81
CA VAL A 77 1.99 1.26 -1.59
C VAL A 77 2.33 1.42 -3.07
N GLY A 78 2.11 2.63 -3.61
CA GLY A 78 2.51 2.95 -5.00
C GLY A 78 4.00 2.75 -5.23
N PHE A 79 4.85 3.15 -4.28
CA PHE A 79 6.29 2.90 -4.32
C PHE A 79 6.60 1.40 -4.36
N THR A 80 5.95 0.60 -3.52
CA THR A 80 6.17 -0.86 -3.47
C THR A 80 5.73 -1.55 -4.77
N VAL A 81 4.61 -1.12 -5.34
CA VAL A 81 4.14 -1.60 -6.66
C VAL A 81 5.15 -1.25 -7.76
N GLY A 82 5.74 -0.05 -7.73
CA GLY A 82 6.82 0.33 -8.65
C GLY A 82 8.06 -0.55 -8.48
N MET A 83 8.42 -0.90 -7.25
CA MET A 83 9.54 -1.80 -6.95
C MET A 83 9.32 -3.25 -7.41
N GLN A 84 8.08 -3.66 -7.69
CA GLN A 84 7.77 -4.99 -8.20
C GLN A 84 8.51 -5.29 -9.50
N TRP A 85 8.52 -4.35 -10.44
CA TRP A 85 9.20 -4.49 -11.73
C TRP A 85 10.70 -4.66 -11.55
N LEU A 86 11.28 -3.85 -10.67
CA LEU A 86 12.72 -3.92 -10.36
C LEU A 86 13.08 -5.24 -9.67
N ALA A 87 12.23 -5.72 -8.75
CA ALA A 87 12.43 -6.99 -8.08
C ALA A 87 12.35 -8.18 -9.06
N MET A 88 11.37 -8.18 -9.97
CA MET A 88 11.23 -9.24 -10.97
C MET A 88 12.39 -9.26 -11.95
N ASP A 89 12.83 -8.11 -12.43
CA ASP A 89 13.98 -7.97 -13.32
C ASP A 89 15.28 -8.45 -12.64
N SER A 90 15.53 -8.01 -11.41
CA SER A 90 16.73 -8.39 -10.66
C SER A 90 16.81 -9.87 -10.31
N LEU A 91 15.67 -10.52 -10.15
CA LEU A 91 15.57 -11.96 -9.87
C LEU A 91 15.50 -12.83 -11.14
N GLY A 92 15.42 -12.22 -12.32
CA GLY A 92 15.22 -12.91 -13.57
C GLY A 92 13.89 -13.67 -13.64
N VAL A 93 12.86 -13.21 -12.90
CA VAL A 93 11.54 -13.84 -12.86
C VAL A 93 10.70 -13.32 -14.02
N PRO A 94 10.31 -14.20 -14.97
CA PRO A 94 9.49 -13.77 -16.08
C PRO A 94 8.07 -13.40 -15.65
N LEU A 95 7.47 -12.45 -16.35
CA LEU A 95 6.05 -12.16 -16.25
C LEU A 95 5.25 -13.42 -16.64
N SER A 96 4.41 -13.86 -15.73
CA SER A 96 3.50 -14.98 -15.92
C SER A 96 2.15 -14.68 -15.29
N LEU A 97 1.13 -15.47 -15.61
CA LEU A 97 -0.20 -15.38 -15.00
C LEU A 97 -0.14 -15.29 -13.46
N VAL A 98 0.78 -16.06 -12.88
CA VAL A 98 0.93 -16.13 -11.42
C VAL A 98 1.65 -14.90 -10.86
N THR A 99 2.72 -14.44 -11.51
CA THR A 99 3.52 -13.30 -11.04
C THR A 99 2.82 -11.95 -11.23
N VAL A 100 1.94 -11.85 -12.22
CA VAL A 100 1.10 -10.64 -12.42
C VAL A 100 0.15 -10.40 -11.25
N MET A 101 -0.39 -11.46 -10.65
CA MET A 101 -1.28 -11.34 -9.49
C MET A 101 -0.60 -10.74 -8.25
N VAL A 102 0.73 -10.80 -8.17
CA VAL A 102 1.52 -10.25 -7.05
C VAL A 102 1.21 -8.78 -6.81
N GLY A 103 1.09 -7.97 -7.88
CA GLY A 103 0.81 -6.55 -7.76
C GLY A 103 -0.50 -6.25 -7.04
N SER A 104 -1.56 -6.94 -7.39
CA SER A 104 -2.88 -6.76 -6.77
C SER A 104 -2.88 -7.22 -5.30
N ILE A 105 -2.23 -8.33 -5.00
CA ILE A 105 -2.06 -8.83 -3.63
C ILE A 105 -1.25 -7.83 -2.80
N LEU A 106 -0.19 -7.29 -3.39
CA LEU A 106 0.71 -6.34 -2.75
C LEU A 106 0.01 -5.03 -2.40
N VAL A 107 -0.89 -4.53 -3.25
CA VAL A 107 -1.71 -3.35 -2.95
C VAL A 107 -2.56 -3.63 -1.70
N GLY A 108 -3.21 -4.79 -1.62
CA GLY A 108 -4.04 -5.17 -0.48
C GLY A 108 -3.26 -5.28 0.83
N VAL A 109 -2.15 -6.02 0.82
CA VAL A 109 -1.32 -6.22 2.03
C VAL A 109 -0.53 -4.96 2.38
N GLY A 110 0.00 -4.26 1.37
CA GLY A 110 0.82 -3.06 1.59
C GLY A 110 0.04 -1.89 2.19
N ILE A 111 -1.26 -1.77 1.84
CA ILE A 111 -2.09 -0.71 2.40
C ILE A 111 -2.37 -0.92 3.88
N ASP A 112 -2.48 -2.16 4.35
CA ASP A 112 -2.70 -2.48 5.76
C ASP A 112 -1.58 -1.93 6.64
N PHE A 113 -0.32 -2.05 6.20
CA PHE A 113 0.82 -1.48 6.91
C PHE A 113 0.75 0.05 7.00
N SER A 114 0.37 0.70 5.90
CA SER A 114 0.23 2.15 5.85
C SER A 114 -0.94 2.64 6.70
N ILE A 115 -2.08 1.94 6.70
CA ILE A 115 -3.26 2.27 7.49
C ILE A 115 -2.95 2.22 8.99
N HIS A 116 -2.24 1.20 9.46
CA HIS A 116 -1.90 1.07 10.88
C HIS A 116 -1.11 2.27 11.40
N ILE A 117 -0.09 2.70 10.65
CA ILE A 117 0.70 3.88 11.01
C ILE A 117 -0.13 5.16 10.89
N ALA A 118 -0.83 5.32 9.77
CA ALA A 118 -1.64 6.51 9.50
C ALA A 118 -2.74 6.71 10.55
N ASN A 119 -3.45 5.65 10.91
CA ASN A 119 -4.49 5.71 11.94
C ASN A 119 -3.90 6.13 13.29
N ARG A 120 -2.76 5.55 13.67
CA ARG A 120 -2.08 5.90 14.91
C ARG A 120 -1.63 7.36 14.96
N VAL A 121 -1.07 7.86 13.85
CA VAL A 121 -0.69 9.27 13.72
C VAL A 121 -1.92 10.18 13.85
N LYS A 122 -3.03 9.81 13.23
CA LYS A 122 -4.29 10.56 13.29
C LYS A 122 -4.90 10.58 14.69
N GLU A 123 -4.93 9.43 15.38
CA GLU A 123 -5.41 9.31 16.78
C GLU A 123 -4.63 10.21 17.74
N MET A 124 -3.34 10.37 17.50
CA MET A 124 -2.43 11.20 18.33
C MET A 124 -2.40 12.69 17.93
N GLY A 125 -3.27 13.10 17.00
CA GLY A 125 -3.43 14.51 16.63
C GLY A 125 -2.49 15.02 15.53
N GLY A 126 -1.79 14.15 14.81
CA GLY A 126 -1.03 14.50 13.59
C GLY A 126 0.17 15.42 13.80
N THR A 127 0.74 15.46 15.01
CA THR A 127 1.93 16.26 15.35
C THR A 127 3.22 15.49 15.05
N MET A 128 4.37 16.19 15.01
CA MET A 128 5.67 15.54 14.81
C MET A 128 5.97 14.47 15.87
N ASP A 129 5.57 14.73 17.13
CA ASP A 129 5.76 13.75 18.21
C ASP A 129 4.78 12.57 18.06
N ALA A 130 3.57 12.80 17.55
CA ALA A 130 2.64 11.75 17.21
C ALA A 130 3.22 10.81 16.14
N VAL A 131 3.89 11.35 15.12
CA VAL A 131 4.56 10.53 14.08
C VAL A 131 5.65 9.65 14.69
N LYS A 132 6.52 10.21 15.56
CA LYS A 132 7.58 9.46 16.23
C LYS A 132 7.03 8.32 17.09
N VAL A 133 6.03 8.62 17.92
CA VAL A 133 5.42 7.64 18.83
C VAL A 133 4.67 6.58 18.05
N ALA A 134 3.94 6.96 16.98
CA ALA A 134 3.25 6.01 16.11
C ALA A 134 4.25 5.03 15.47
N CYS A 135 5.38 5.51 14.94
CA CYS A 135 6.40 4.64 14.36
C CYS A 135 7.03 3.72 15.40
N ALA A 136 7.35 4.22 16.58
CA ALA A 136 7.96 3.40 17.65
C ALA A 136 7.00 2.32 18.17
N SER A 137 5.72 2.66 18.38
CA SER A 137 4.73 1.72 18.93
C SER A 137 4.20 0.73 17.89
N THR A 138 3.96 1.20 16.66
CA THR A 138 3.38 0.37 15.60
C THR A 138 4.44 -0.40 14.82
N GLY A 139 5.68 0.12 14.76
CA GLY A 139 6.76 -0.48 14.00
C GLY A 139 7.11 -1.90 14.45
N MET A 140 7.12 -2.16 15.76
CA MET A 140 7.39 -3.49 16.28
C MET A 140 6.30 -4.49 15.89
N SER A 141 5.03 -4.10 16.04
CA SER A 141 3.89 -4.94 15.63
C SER A 141 3.88 -5.21 14.12
N LEU A 142 4.29 -4.23 13.32
CA LEU A 142 4.41 -4.37 11.87
C LEU A 142 5.53 -5.36 11.50
N PHE A 143 6.67 -5.28 12.19
CA PHE A 143 7.77 -6.21 12.00
C PHE A 143 7.36 -7.65 12.35
N GLU A 144 6.69 -7.84 13.48
CA GLU A 144 6.14 -9.14 13.87
C GLU A 144 5.17 -9.69 12.83
N ALA A 145 4.19 -8.90 12.39
CA ALA A 145 3.22 -9.30 11.37
C ALA A 145 3.89 -9.67 10.04
N THR A 146 4.87 -8.87 9.59
CA THR A 146 5.63 -9.13 8.38
C THR A 146 6.41 -10.44 8.48
N THR A 147 7.06 -10.67 9.63
CA THR A 147 7.86 -11.88 9.87
C THR A 147 6.98 -13.13 9.87
N VAL A 148 5.84 -13.09 10.55
CA VAL A 148 4.88 -14.20 10.60
C VAL A 148 4.32 -14.50 9.21
N THR A 149 3.95 -13.48 8.46
CA THR A 149 3.42 -13.65 7.10
C THR A 149 4.50 -14.22 6.16
N ALA A 150 5.72 -13.69 6.21
CA ALA A 150 6.84 -14.21 5.41
C ALA A 150 7.17 -15.66 5.76
N ALA A 151 7.18 -16.02 7.06
CA ALA A 151 7.38 -17.38 7.51
C ALA A 151 6.27 -18.32 7.01
N GLY A 152 5.01 -17.87 7.06
CA GLY A 152 3.88 -18.61 6.49
C GLY A 152 4.01 -18.85 4.98
N LEU A 153 4.40 -17.82 4.23
CA LEU A 153 4.63 -17.92 2.79
C LEU A 153 5.79 -18.87 2.45
N THR A 154 6.79 -18.99 3.31
CA THR A 154 7.91 -19.94 3.12
C THR A 154 7.42 -21.40 3.06
N CYS A 155 6.29 -21.73 3.70
CA CYS A 155 5.70 -23.07 3.58
C CYS A 155 5.27 -23.43 2.15
N ALA A 156 5.01 -22.43 1.31
CA ALA A 156 4.64 -22.67 -0.09
C ALA A 156 5.77 -23.26 -0.94
N TYR A 157 7.03 -23.17 -0.50
CA TYR A 157 8.15 -23.88 -1.15
C TYR A 157 8.06 -25.41 -1.06
N GLN A 158 7.20 -25.93 -0.16
CA GLN A 158 6.93 -27.36 -0.07
C GLN A 158 6.06 -27.87 -1.24
N ILE A 159 5.43 -26.99 -1.98
CA ILE A 159 4.55 -27.36 -3.10
C ILE A 159 5.44 -27.70 -4.31
N PRO A 160 5.33 -28.91 -4.89
CA PRO A 160 6.18 -29.34 -5.99
C PRO A 160 5.70 -28.79 -7.35
N ILE A 161 5.50 -27.48 -7.44
CA ILE A 161 5.10 -26.74 -8.65
C ILE A 161 6.13 -25.65 -8.89
N GLU A 162 6.96 -25.79 -9.92
CA GLU A 162 8.06 -24.88 -10.22
C GLU A 162 7.60 -23.41 -10.40
N ALA A 163 6.40 -23.18 -10.95
CA ALA A 163 5.86 -21.84 -11.17
C ALA A 163 5.54 -21.10 -9.87
N ILE A 164 5.36 -21.79 -8.74
CA ILE A 164 5.02 -21.19 -7.45
C ILE A 164 6.27 -20.62 -6.76
N HIS A 165 7.44 -21.22 -6.92
CA HIS A 165 8.66 -20.80 -6.22
C HIS A 165 9.06 -19.35 -6.55
N PRO A 166 9.19 -18.92 -7.82
CA PRO A 166 9.48 -17.53 -8.13
C PRO A 166 8.39 -16.57 -7.66
N PHE A 167 7.11 -16.95 -7.74
CA PHE A 167 6.00 -16.18 -7.22
C PHE A 167 6.12 -15.91 -5.72
N VAL A 168 6.37 -16.95 -4.93
CA VAL A 168 6.54 -16.83 -3.46
C VAL A 168 7.76 -15.99 -3.13
N THR A 169 8.87 -16.17 -3.85
CA THR A 169 10.09 -15.37 -3.65
C THR A 169 9.81 -13.88 -3.84
N VAL A 170 9.16 -13.52 -4.94
CA VAL A 170 8.82 -12.12 -5.25
C VAL A 170 7.89 -11.54 -4.19
N ILE A 171 6.85 -12.27 -3.77
CA ILE A 171 5.92 -11.80 -2.73
C ILE A 171 6.65 -11.56 -1.41
N ILE A 172 7.50 -12.47 -0.95
CA ILE A 172 8.23 -12.31 0.33
C ILE A 172 9.12 -11.06 0.29
N ILE A 173 9.86 -10.87 -0.79
CA ILE A 173 10.74 -9.70 -0.94
C ILE A 173 9.90 -8.42 -0.95
N LEU A 174 8.82 -8.38 -1.71
CA LEU A 174 7.98 -7.19 -1.82
C LEU A 174 7.17 -6.92 -0.54
N LEU A 175 6.82 -7.95 0.22
CA LEU A 175 6.21 -7.81 1.54
C LEU A 175 7.16 -7.07 2.51
N ILE A 176 8.45 -7.45 2.50
CA ILE A 176 9.48 -6.77 3.30
C ILE A 176 9.66 -5.32 2.83
N VAL A 177 9.71 -5.10 1.52
CA VAL A 177 9.79 -3.74 0.93
C VAL A 177 8.57 -2.91 1.30
N ALA A 178 7.36 -3.49 1.30
CA ALA A 178 6.13 -2.82 1.69
C ALA A 178 6.16 -2.38 3.16
N ALA A 179 6.58 -3.26 4.06
CA ALA A 179 6.71 -2.94 5.48
C ALA A 179 7.75 -1.85 5.72
N LEU A 180 8.91 -1.94 5.07
CA LEU A 180 9.97 -0.93 5.17
C LEU A 180 9.51 0.42 4.57
N SER A 181 8.83 0.41 3.43
CA SER A 181 8.31 1.63 2.82
C SER A 181 7.26 2.31 3.72
N ALA A 182 6.37 1.55 4.34
CA ALA A 182 5.41 2.10 5.28
C ALA A 182 6.09 2.69 6.52
N LEU A 183 7.12 2.03 7.06
CA LEU A 183 7.83 2.47 8.26
C LEU A 183 8.78 3.65 8.03
N LEU A 184 9.35 3.79 6.82
CA LEU A 184 10.34 4.83 6.53
C LEU A 184 9.74 5.96 5.70
N LEU A 185 9.06 5.63 4.61
CA LEU A 185 8.58 6.61 3.64
C LEU A 185 7.36 7.38 4.18
N LEU A 186 6.41 6.71 4.81
CA LEU A 186 5.21 7.38 5.32
C LEU A 186 5.52 8.40 6.42
N PRO A 187 6.30 8.08 7.47
CA PRO A 187 6.69 9.06 8.46
C PRO A 187 7.54 10.20 7.90
N ALA A 188 8.41 9.91 6.93
CA ALA A 188 9.22 10.93 6.28
C ALA A 188 8.34 11.94 5.52
N ILE A 189 7.32 11.46 4.80
CA ILE A 189 6.35 12.30 4.10
C ILE A 189 5.56 13.16 5.11
N TYR A 190 5.07 12.55 6.19
CA TYR A 190 4.34 13.29 7.22
C TYR A 190 5.20 14.35 7.91
N ALA A 191 6.44 14.02 8.24
CA ALA A 191 7.39 14.96 8.82
C ALA A 191 7.70 16.13 7.88
N LEU A 192 7.85 15.86 6.59
CA LEU A 192 8.09 16.89 5.58
C LEU A 192 6.90 17.85 5.46
N LEU A 193 5.68 17.32 5.44
CA LEU A 193 4.45 18.09 5.34
C LEU A 193 4.20 18.94 6.58
N ILE A 194 4.42 18.40 7.77
CA ILE A 194 4.34 19.16 9.03
C ILE A 194 5.35 20.32 9.02
N LYS A 195 6.58 20.05 8.58
CA LYS A 195 7.64 21.07 8.50
C LYS A 195 7.32 22.15 7.44
N SER A 196 6.64 21.81 6.35
CA SER A 196 6.25 22.78 5.31
C SER A 196 4.98 23.56 5.65
N ASN A 197 4.46 23.45 6.88
CA ASN A 197 3.25 24.12 7.35
C ASN A 197 1.98 23.76 6.53
N VAL A 198 2.02 22.67 5.77
CA VAL A 198 0.86 22.10 5.12
C VAL A 198 0.23 21.12 6.10
N GLY A 199 -0.92 21.48 6.69
CA GLY A 199 -1.61 20.61 7.66
C GLY A 199 -1.89 19.23 7.05
N LEU A 200 -1.59 18.18 7.81
CA LEU A 200 -1.81 16.78 7.39
C LEU A 200 -3.29 16.48 7.11
N THR A 201 -4.16 17.17 7.84
CA THR A 201 -5.62 17.01 7.69
C THR A 201 -6.29 18.36 7.89
N GLY A 202 -7.19 18.74 6.99
CA GLY A 202 -8.05 19.92 7.18
C GLY A 202 -9.03 19.77 8.35
N GLY A 203 -9.22 18.56 8.88
CA GLY A 203 -10.11 18.26 10.00
C GLY A 203 -9.43 18.08 11.36
N VAL A 204 -8.12 17.79 11.40
CA VAL A 204 -7.41 17.53 12.68
C VAL A 204 -7.23 18.82 13.47
N GLU A 205 -6.95 19.94 12.80
CA GLU A 205 -6.85 21.23 13.46
C GLU A 205 -8.18 21.62 14.13
N THR A 206 -9.29 21.32 13.46
CA THR A 206 -10.64 21.53 14.00
C THR A 206 -10.94 20.56 15.15
N MET A 207 -10.51 19.30 15.08
CA MET A 207 -10.71 18.30 16.15
C MET A 207 -9.85 18.60 17.38
N VAL A 208 -8.58 18.96 17.20
CA VAL A 208 -7.69 19.34 18.30
C VAL A 208 -8.18 20.63 18.98
N LYS A 209 -8.64 21.60 18.20
CA LYS A 209 -9.24 22.83 18.72
C LYS A 209 -10.55 22.54 19.47
N THR A 210 -11.39 21.66 18.93
CA THR A 210 -12.66 21.24 19.57
C THR A 210 -12.41 20.40 20.83
N ALA A 211 -11.41 19.50 20.83
CA ALA A 211 -11.04 18.72 22.01
C ALA A 211 -10.38 19.60 23.09
N GLY A 212 -9.57 20.58 22.69
CA GLY A 212 -9.03 21.59 23.59
C GLY A 212 -10.12 22.44 24.22
N LEU A 213 -11.07 22.90 23.41
CA LEU A 213 -12.22 23.68 23.89
C LEU A 213 -13.10 22.88 24.86
N ARG A 214 -13.39 21.60 24.54
CA ARG A 214 -14.15 20.71 25.45
C ARG A 214 -13.45 20.49 26.78
N ARG A 215 -12.12 20.34 26.80
CA ARG A 215 -11.33 20.24 28.04
C ARG A 215 -11.31 21.52 28.83
N ALA A 216 -11.27 22.67 28.16
CA ALA A 216 -11.36 23.99 28.83
C ALA A 216 -12.74 24.18 29.45
N ILE A 217 -13.81 23.88 28.75
CA ILE A 217 -15.20 23.94 29.26
C ILE A 217 -15.39 23.00 30.45
N ALA A 218 -14.92 21.73 30.37
CA ALA A 218 -15.03 20.77 31.46
C ALA A 218 -14.23 21.20 32.72
N ARG A 219 -13.10 21.90 32.55
CA ARG A 219 -12.38 22.51 33.70
C ARG A 219 -13.14 23.65 34.34
N ASP A 220 -13.66 24.57 33.53
CA ASP A 220 -14.44 25.71 33.99
C ASP A 220 -15.69 25.25 34.74
N GLU A 221 -16.35 24.20 34.26
CA GLU A 221 -17.50 23.56 34.89
C GLU A 221 -17.15 22.89 36.24
N ALA A 222 -16.01 22.20 36.32
CA ALA A 222 -15.51 21.58 37.54
C ALA A 222 -15.12 22.65 38.57
N ASP A 223 -14.43 23.71 38.17
CA ASP A 223 -14.04 24.83 39.04
C ASP A 223 -15.27 25.61 39.56
N SER A 224 -16.33 25.74 38.75
CA SER A 224 -17.61 26.36 39.18
C SER A 224 -18.39 25.52 40.20
N ILE A 225 -18.37 24.21 40.07
CA ILE A 225 -19.00 23.27 41.01
C ILE A 225 -18.26 23.29 42.35
N ASP A 226 -16.93 23.30 42.35
CA ASP A 226 -16.12 23.39 43.57
C ASP A 226 -16.35 24.73 44.29
N ALA A 227 -16.42 25.82 43.55
CA ALA A 227 -16.74 27.11 44.10
C ALA A 227 -18.14 27.18 44.76
N THR A 228 -19.14 26.53 44.14
CA THR A 228 -20.52 26.44 44.66
C THR A 228 -20.58 25.59 45.92
N LEU A 229 -19.84 24.48 45.97
CA LEU A 229 -19.77 23.63 47.17
C LEU A 229 -19.09 24.32 48.37
N LEU A 230 -18.06 25.15 48.10
CA LEU A 230 -17.40 25.91 49.13
C LEU A 230 -18.29 27.04 49.74
N ILE A 231 -19.15 27.66 48.94
CA ILE A 231 -20.09 28.68 49.38
C ILE A 231 -21.23 28.00 50.17
N GLY A 232 -21.78 26.86 49.73
CA GLY A 232 -22.84 26.15 50.45
C GLY A 232 -22.40 25.57 51.80
N SER A 233 -21.11 25.25 51.99
CA SER A 233 -20.62 24.77 53.29
C SER A 233 -20.39 25.87 54.36
N SER A 234 -20.44 27.12 53.96
CA SER A 234 -20.28 28.26 54.90
C SER A 234 -21.58 28.72 55.55
N ASP A 235 -22.76 28.29 55.01
CA ASP A 235 -24.08 28.68 55.53
C ASP A 235 -24.62 27.75 56.62
N ASP A 236 -24.01 26.56 56.81
CA ASP A 236 -24.42 25.59 57.85
C ASP A 236 -23.67 25.75 59.19
N ALA A 237 -22.94 26.85 59.39
CA ALA A 237 -22.13 27.09 60.58
C ALA A 237 -22.72 28.14 61.54
N TRP A 238 -24.07 28.13 61.81
CA TRP A 238 -24.75 28.89 62.88
C TRP A 238 -25.75 28.07 63.62
#